data_1c3b7f34412c153ac6003868c92cbf4a
#
_entry.id   1c3b7f34412c153ac6003868c92cbf4a
#
_cell.length_a   1.000
_cell.length_b   1.000
_cell.length_c   1.000
_cell.angle_alpha   90.00
_cell.angle_beta   90.00
_cell.angle_gamma   90.00
#
_symmetry.space_group_name_H-M   'P 1'
#
loop_
_entity.id
_entity.type
_entity.pdbx_description
1 polymer ?
#
loop_
_entity_poly.entity_id
_entity_poly.type
_entity_poly.pdbx_seq_one_letter_code
_entity_poly.pdbx_strand_id
1 'polypeptide(L)'
;MSKTIFIVYGHHDTKKSFNASIRDTFINEAKKKGHRIDLINLHEEKPIPFYDGSEPSEQILNYRKRLENSDILFMISPCYNLRATAILENWIDLVLAPKWFFSFKKIVGNWGYPVAGAMKGKKAIMSMTYGGNWFSIQTWFQNIPFRRIKAGVLKLGKMRTNYLRFYEVLPGM
;
A
#
# COMPACT_ATOMS: atom_id res chain seq x y z
N MET A 1 -5.63 23.42 -2.36
CA MET A 1 -4.22 23.18 -2.73
C MET A 1 -4.10 21.88 -3.51
N SER A 2 -3.37 21.86 -4.61
CA SER A 2 -3.06 20.66 -5.39
C SER A 2 -2.23 19.68 -4.53
N LYS A 3 -2.44 18.38 -4.71
CA LYS A 3 -1.70 17.30 -4.05
C LYS A 3 -1.12 16.36 -5.10
N THR A 4 0.02 15.77 -4.81
CA THR A 4 0.58 14.68 -5.59
C THR A 4 0.21 13.36 -4.93
N ILE A 5 -0.43 12.46 -5.67
CA ILE A 5 -0.92 11.17 -5.19
C ILE A 5 -0.15 10.06 -5.91
N PHE A 6 0.62 9.30 -5.16
CA PHE A 6 1.31 8.12 -5.67
C PHE A 6 0.41 6.89 -5.50
N ILE A 7 0.03 6.29 -6.61
CA ILE A 7 -0.89 5.14 -6.63
C ILE A 7 -0.12 3.87 -6.97
N VAL A 8 -0.28 2.85 -6.14
CA VAL A 8 0.27 1.50 -6.35
C VAL A 8 -0.86 0.53 -6.58
N TYR A 9 -0.97 0.02 -7.79
CA TYR A 9 -2.00 -0.91 -8.20
C TYR A 9 -1.47 -2.34 -8.26
N GLY A 10 -2.01 -3.23 -7.42
CA GLY A 10 -1.54 -4.60 -7.23
C GLY A 10 -2.53 -5.67 -7.68
N HIS A 11 -3.27 -5.48 -8.79
CA HIS A 11 -4.16 -6.48 -9.38
C HIS A 11 -3.77 -6.81 -10.82
N HIS A 12 -3.86 -8.08 -11.20
CA HIS A 12 -3.45 -8.55 -12.52
C HIS A 12 -4.35 -8.04 -13.65
N ASP A 13 -5.66 -7.94 -13.41
CA ASP A 13 -6.58 -7.34 -14.36
C ASP A 13 -6.62 -5.83 -14.19
N THR A 14 -6.01 -5.15 -15.16
CA THR A 14 -5.82 -3.71 -15.16
C THR A 14 -6.93 -2.94 -15.89
N LYS A 15 -7.90 -3.66 -16.49
CA LYS A 15 -8.92 -3.03 -17.36
C LYS A 15 -10.35 -3.25 -16.89
N LYS A 16 -10.70 -4.47 -16.47
CA LYS A 16 -12.11 -4.86 -16.27
C LYS A 16 -12.48 -5.24 -14.83
N SER A 17 -11.51 -5.28 -13.91
CA SER A 17 -11.80 -5.65 -12.53
C SER A 17 -12.45 -4.52 -11.74
N PHE A 18 -13.17 -4.86 -10.69
CA PHE A 18 -13.70 -3.89 -9.73
C PHE A 18 -12.58 -3.02 -9.14
N ASN A 19 -11.39 -3.58 -8.90
CA ASN A 19 -10.22 -2.81 -8.47
C ASN A 19 -9.76 -1.79 -9.53
N ALA A 20 -9.86 -2.11 -10.82
CA ALA A 20 -9.57 -1.16 -11.90
C ALA A 20 -10.59 -0.01 -11.89
N SER A 21 -11.87 -0.31 -11.69
CA SER A 21 -12.93 0.71 -11.57
C SER A 21 -12.70 1.64 -10.38
N ILE A 22 -12.27 1.11 -9.21
CA ILE A 22 -11.88 1.93 -8.05
C ILE A 22 -10.72 2.86 -8.41
N ARG A 23 -9.66 2.33 -9.03
CA ARG A 23 -8.51 3.10 -9.48
C ARG A 23 -8.91 4.24 -10.41
N ASP A 24 -9.66 3.91 -11.45
CA ASP A 24 -9.99 4.86 -12.53
C ASP A 24 -10.96 5.94 -12.03
N THR A 25 -11.96 5.57 -11.25
CA THR A 25 -12.86 6.53 -10.60
C THR A 25 -12.10 7.49 -9.70
N PHE A 26 -11.20 6.96 -8.87
CA PHE A 26 -10.37 7.79 -7.99
C PHE A 26 -9.48 8.75 -8.78
N ILE A 27 -8.80 8.25 -9.82
CA ILE A 27 -7.94 9.07 -10.69
C ILE A 27 -8.73 10.20 -11.34
N ASN A 28 -9.90 9.89 -11.90
CA ASN A 28 -10.75 10.87 -12.57
C ASN A 28 -11.20 11.97 -11.60
N GLU A 29 -11.69 11.60 -10.42
CA GLU A 29 -12.12 12.57 -9.42
C GLU A 29 -10.96 13.39 -8.84
N ALA A 30 -9.80 12.77 -8.62
CA ALA A 30 -8.62 13.50 -8.17
C ALA A 30 -8.12 14.52 -9.21
N LYS A 31 -8.09 14.14 -10.50
CA LYS A 31 -7.72 15.04 -11.59
C LYS A 31 -8.71 16.20 -11.74
N LYS A 32 -10.03 15.97 -11.65
CA LYS A 32 -11.05 17.03 -11.66
C LYS A 32 -10.82 18.06 -10.55
N LYS A 33 -10.29 17.62 -9.39
CA LYS A 33 -9.95 18.49 -8.26
C LYS A 33 -8.55 19.12 -8.36
N GLY A 34 -7.87 18.97 -9.49
CA GLY A 34 -6.56 19.56 -9.75
C GLY A 34 -5.39 18.84 -9.05
N HIS A 35 -5.56 17.58 -8.64
CA HIS A 35 -4.48 16.79 -8.07
C HIS A 35 -3.63 16.12 -9.16
N ARG A 36 -2.33 15.93 -8.87
CA ARG A 36 -1.41 15.20 -9.74
C ARG A 36 -1.40 13.72 -9.37
N ILE A 37 -1.43 12.87 -10.39
CA ILE A 37 -1.41 11.42 -10.23
C ILE A 37 -0.09 10.88 -10.74
N ASP A 38 0.54 10.08 -9.91
CA ASP A 38 1.70 9.27 -10.22
C ASP A 38 1.30 7.80 -9.98
N LEU A 39 1.06 7.05 -11.04
CA LEU A 39 0.56 5.68 -11.01
C LEU A 39 1.64 4.68 -11.36
N ILE A 40 1.74 3.61 -10.58
CA ILE A 40 2.41 2.37 -10.99
C ILE A 40 1.40 1.21 -10.99
N ASN A 41 1.49 0.41 -12.03
CA ASN A 41 0.81 -0.87 -12.14
C ASN A 41 1.86 -1.97 -11.98
N LEU A 42 1.86 -2.65 -10.84
CA LEU A 42 2.92 -3.61 -10.51
C LEU A 42 3.03 -4.77 -11.49
N HIS A 43 1.95 -5.12 -12.20
CA HIS A 43 1.96 -6.16 -13.22
C HIS A 43 2.51 -5.69 -14.58
N GLU A 44 2.64 -4.38 -14.80
CA GLU A 44 3.19 -3.78 -16.02
C GLU A 44 4.63 -3.27 -15.81
N GLU A 45 5.05 -3.15 -14.55
CA GLU A 45 6.42 -2.77 -14.19
C GLU A 45 7.39 -3.94 -14.39
N LYS A 46 8.67 -3.62 -14.53
CA LYS A 46 9.73 -4.63 -14.48
C LYS A 46 9.64 -5.40 -13.16
N PRO A 47 9.66 -6.75 -13.19
CA PRO A 47 9.57 -7.54 -11.97
C PRO A 47 10.64 -7.15 -10.94
N ILE A 48 10.21 -6.97 -9.69
CA ILE A 48 11.11 -6.70 -8.57
C ILE A 48 11.46 -8.05 -7.94
N PRO A 49 12.74 -8.44 -7.88
CA PRO A 49 13.17 -9.65 -7.18
C PRO A 49 12.70 -9.64 -5.72
N PHE A 50 12.52 -10.81 -5.12
CA PHE A 50 12.30 -10.90 -3.68
C PHE A 50 13.54 -10.44 -2.92
N TYR A 51 13.32 -10.00 -1.67
CA TYR A 51 14.40 -9.57 -0.80
C TYR A 51 15.38 -10.73 -0.53
N ASP A 52 16.64 -10.49 -0.83
CA ASP A 52 17.75 -11.44 -0.68
C ASP A 52 18.86 -10.93 0.25
N GLY A 53 18.61 -9.82 0.95
CA GLY A 53 19.60 -9.17 1.81
C GLY A 53 20.46 -8.12 1.11
N SER A 54 20.32 -7.96 -0.20
CA SER A 54 21.08 -6.97 -0.97
C SER A 54 20.62 -5.54 -0.73
N GLU A 55 21.45 -4.59 -1.13
CA GLU A 55 21.06 -3.16 -1.13
C GLU A 55 19.93 -2.90 -2.13
N PRO A 56 19.10 -1.86 -1.89
CA PRO A 56 17.99 -1.53 -2.77
C PRO A 56 18.43 -1.24 -4.20
N SER A 57 17.79 -1.88 -5.18
CA SER A 57 18.03 -1.61 -6.60
C SER A 57 17.64 -0.17 -6.98
N GLU A 58 18.11 0.29 -8.15
CA GLU A 58 17.72 1.60 -8.69
C GLU A 58 16.19 1.74 -8.85
N GLN A 59 15.49 0.66 -9.20
CA GLN A 59 14.03 0.66 -9.29
C GLN A 59 13.39 0.93 -7.93
N ILE A 60 13.87 0.31 -6.86
CA ILE A 60 13.39 0.54 -5.48
C ILE A 60 13.70 1.99 -5.06
N LEU A 61 14.91 2.48 -5.32
CA LEU A 61 15.29 3.86 -5.02
C LEU A 61 14.42 4.88 -5.78
N ASN A 62 14.07 4.59 -7.02
CA ASN A 62 13.14 5.41 -7.81
C ASN A 62 11.75 5.46 -7.17
N TYR A 63 11.18 4.32 -6.73
CA TYR A 63 9.89 4.31 -6.03
C TYR A 63 9.93 5.12 -4.74
N ARG A 64 11.01 5.01 -3.96
CA ARG A 64 11.19 5.80 -2.73
C ARG A 64 11.23 7.30 -3.01
N LYS A 65 11.98 7.73 -4.02
CA LYS A 65 12.04 9.12 -4.46
C LYS A 65 10.66 9.66 -4.90
N ARG A 66 9.91 8.87 -5.67
CA ARG A 66 8.53 9.22 -6.08
C ARG A 66 7.60 9.35 -4.88
N LEU A 67 7.71 8.45 -3.88
CA LEU A 67 6.97 8.52 -2.62
C LEU A 67 7.35 9.77 -1.79
N GLU A 68 8.62 10.12 -1.69
CA GLU A 68 9.08 11.33 -1.01
C GLU A 68 8.50 12.59 -1.64
N ASN A 69 8.34 12.61 -2.96
CA ASN A 69 7.75 13.71 -3.71
C ASN A 69 6.20 13.71 -3.72
N SER A 70 5.56 12.71 -3.13
CA SER A 70 4.10 12.62 -3.04
C SER A 70 3.58 13.10 -1.69
N ASP A 71 2.33 13.57 -1.66
CA ASP A 71 1.59 13.91 -0.43
C ASP A 71 0.84 12.70 0.13
N ILE A 72 0.41 11.81 -0.76
CA ILE A 72 -0.49 10.69 -0.45
C ILE A 72 0.03 9.44 -1.15
N LEU A 73 0.15 8.34 -0.38
CA LEU A 73 0.29 6.99 -0.91
C LEU A 73 -1.10 6.35 -1.00
N PHE A 74 -1.49 5.85 -2.17
CA PHE A 74 -2.72 5.09 -2.35
C PHE A 74 -2.42 3.71 -2.91
N MET A 75 -2.66 2.67 -2.12
CA MET A 75 -2.49 1.27 -2.51
C MET A 75 -3.84 0.63 -2.80
N ILE A 76 -3.94 -0.12 -3.89
CA ILE A 76 -5.17 -0.81 -4.33
C ILE A 76 -4.86 -2.28 -4.59
N SER A 77 -5.59 -3.17 -3.92
CA SER A 77 -5.39 -4.62 -4.06
C SER A 77 -6.65 -5.40 -3.66
N PRO A 78 -6.92 -6.55 -4.27
CA PRO A 78 -7.81 -7.53 -3.68
C PRO A 78 -7.17 -8.19 -2.47
N CYS A 79 -7.99 -8.79 -1.63
CA CYS A 79 -7.56 -9.61 -0.51
C CYS A 79 -7.42 -11.07 -0.95
N TYR A 80 -6.19 -11.57 -0.99
CA TYR A 80 -5.91 -13.00 -1.23
C TYR A 80 -5.30 -13.62 0.02
N ASN A 81 -5.92 -14.69 0.54
CA ASN A 81 -5.46 -15.39 1.74
C ASN A 81 -5.21 -14.43 2.93
N LEU A 82 -6.16 -13.52 3.19
CA LEU A 82 -6.14 -12.53 4.27
C LEU A 82 -4.96 -11.54 4.21
N ARG A 83 -4.42 -11.28 3.02
CA ARG A 83 -3.36 -10.29 2.76
C ARG A 83 -3.59 -9.61 1.42
N ALA A 84 -2.80 -8.62 1.10
CA ALA A 84 -2.74 -8.06 -0.25
C ALA A 84 -2.18 -9.10 -1.25
N THR A 85 -2.23 -8.82 -2.54
CA THR A 85 -1.60 -9.68 -3.55
C THR A 85 -0.10 -9.82 -3.31
N ALA A 86 0.48 -10.97 -3.66
CA ALA A 86 1.90 -11.24 -3.43
C ALA A 86 2.82 -10.17 -4.05
N ILE A 87 2.45 -9.63 -5.21
CA ILE A 87 3.23 -8.59 -5.88
C ILE A 87 3.21 -7.27 -5.08
N LEU A 88 2.09 -6.91 -4.46
CA LEU A 88 2.01 -5.72 -3.60
C LEU A 88 2.72 -5.94 -2.27
N GLU A 89 2.62 -7.13 -1.67
CA GLU A 89 3.36 -7.46 -0.43
C GLU A 89 4.87 -7.40 -0.69
N ASN A 90 5.36 -7.95 -1.80
CA ASN A 90 6.78 -7.84 -2.19
C ASN A 90 7.21 -6.37 -2.38
N TRP A 91 6.38 -5.56 -3.04
CA TRP A 91 6.63 -4.13 -3.17
C TRP A 91 6.69 -3.43 -1.79
N ILE A 92 5.77 -3.75 -0.89
CA ILE A 92 5.75 -3.22 0.49
C ILE A 92 7.05 -3.59 1.22
N ASP A 93 7.44 -4.86 1.18
CA ASP A 93 8.62 -5.37 1.90
C ASP A 93 9.92 -4.72 1.41
N LEU A 94 10.02 -4.41 0.13
CA LEU A 94 11.22 -3.82 -0.47
C LEU A 94 11.24 -2.30 -0.42
N VAL A 95 10.11 -1.65 -0.70
CA VAL A 95 10.04 -0.18 -0.76
C VAL A 95 9.85 0.44 0.61
N LEU A 96 8.91 -0.10 1.42
CA LEU A 96 8.63 0.39 2.78
C LEU A 96 9.51 -0.32 3.83
N ALA A 97 10.74 -0.60 3.47
CA ALA A 97 11.69 -1.37 4.26
C ALA A 97 12.30 -0.56 5.43
N PRO A 98 12.87 -1.25 6.44
CA PRO A 98 13.64 -0.62 7.51
C PRO A 98 14.76 0.29 6.99
N LYS A 99 15.25 1.16 7.85
CA LYS A 99 16.22 2.24 7.62
C LYS A 99 15.62 3.43 6.84
N TRP A 100 14.82 3.20 5.79
CA TRP A 100 14.21 4.28 5.02
C TRP A 100 12.79 4.63 5.51
N PHE A 101 11.92 3.63 5.65
CA PHE A 101 10.52 3.85 6.05
C PHE A 101 10.35 3.96 7.56
N PHE A 102 11.10 3.17 8.32
CA PHE A 102 11.20 3.22 9.78
C PHE A 102 12.53 2.67 10.26
N SER A 103 12.86 2.94 11.52
CA SER A 103 13.96 2.33 12.24
C SER A 103 13.53 1.98 13.65
N PHE A 104 14.35 1.24 14.40
CA PHE A 104 14.12 0.99 15.81
C PHE A 104 15.15 1.75 16.67
N LYS A 105 14.66 2.55 17.62
CA LYS A 105 15.50 3.16 18.65
C LYS A 105 15.51 2.25 19.86
N LYS A 106 16.69 1.74 20.21
CA LYS A 106 16.87 0.93 21.43
C LYS A 106 16.65 1.76 22.69
N ILE A 107 16.06 1.14 23.70
CA ILE A 107 15.84 1.73 25.03
C ILE A 107 16.74 0.98 26.04
N VAL A 108 16.53 -0.34 26.18
CA VAL A 108 17.29 -1.21 27.09
C VAL A 108 17.50 -2.56 26.42
N GLY A 109 18.73 -3.06 26.39
CA GLY A 109 19.09 -4.33 25.78
C GLY A 109 18.65 -4.36 24.31
N ASN A 110 17.85 -5.38 23.95
CA ASN A 110 17.26 -5.53 22.61
C ASN A 110 15.85 -4.93 22.48
N TRP A 111 15.33 -4.32 23.53
CA TRP A 111 14.01 -3.68 23.50
C TRP A 111 14.10 -2.27 22.95
N GLY A 112 13.17 -1.93 22.05
CA GLY A 112 13.12 -0.63 21.41
C GLY A 112 11.73 -0.30 20.84
N TYR A 113 11.58 0.90 20.32
CA TYR A 113 10.35 1.35 19.68
C TYR A 113 10.60 1.84 18.24
N PRO A 114 9.60 1.74 17.34
CA PRO A 114 9.75 2.20 15.97
C PRO A 114 9.80 3.73 15.90
N VAL A 115 10.78 4.23 15.15
CA VAL A 115 10.94 5.64 14.79
C VAL A 115 10.63 5.76 13.30
N ALA A 116 9.73 6.66 12.94
CA ALA A 116 9.35 6.88 11.56
C ALA A 116 10.48 7.49 10.73
N GLY A 117 10.59 7.03 9.50
CA GLY A 117 11.51 7.55 8.48
C GLY A 117 10.88 8.59 7.56
N ALA A 118 11.20 8.50 6.28
CA ALA A 118 10.89 9.49 5.24
C ALA A 118 9.40 9.83 5.06
N MET A 119 8.50 8.88 5.37
CA MET A 119 7.05 9.05 5.15
C MET A 119 6.27 9.59 6.36
N LYS A 120 6.97 10.02 7.42
CA LYS A 120 6.32 10.50 8.65
C LYS A 120 5.30 11.60 8.39
N GLY A 121 4.07 11.40 8.91
CA GLY A 121 2.99 12.38 8.85
C GLY A 121 2.28 12.47 7.49
N LYS A 122 2.79 11.84 6.44
CA LYS A 122 2.10 11.76 5.15
C LYS A 122 0.85 10.89 5.25
N LYS A 123 -0.05 11.04 4.29
CA LYS A 123 -1.31 10.29 4.25
C LYS A 123 -1.12 8.99 3.46
N ALA A 124 -1.72 7.91 3.98
CA ALA A 124 -1.84 6.65 3.24
C ALA A 124 -3.30 6.26 3.11
N ILE A 125 -3.68 5.76 1.95
CA ILE A 125 -4.98 5.16 1.68
C ILE A 125 -4.72 3.72 1.24
N MET A 126 -5.41 2.76 1.83
CA MET A 126 -5.44 1.39 1.35
C MET A 126 -6.86 1.04 0.93
N SER A 127 -7.05 0.66 -0.32
CA SER A 127 -8.28 0.07 -0.83
C SER A 127 -8.12 -1.43 -0.97
N MET A 128 -9.02 -2.18 -0.35
CA MET A 128 -9.00 -3.64 -0.42
C MET A 128 -10.40 -4.20 -0.68
N THR A 129 -10.48 -5.09 -1.66
CA THR A 129 -11.71 -5.84 -1.99
C THR A 129 -11.63 -7.24 -1.40
N TYR A 130 -12.76 -7.75 -0.91
CA TYR A 130 -12.89 -9.04 -0.26
C TYR A 130 -13.98 -9.85 -0.96
N GLY A 131 -13.72 -11.13 -1.24
CA GLY A 131 -14.78 -12.07 -1.68
C GLY A 131 -15.73 -12.47 -0.56
N GLY A 132 -15.28 -12.40 0.71
CA GLY A 132 -16.09 -12.69 1.89
C GLY A 132 -16.93 -11.50 2.34
N ASN A 133 -17.94 -11.78 3.16
CA ASN A 133 -18.80 -10.76 3.76
C ASN A 133 -18.10 -10.03 4.93
N TRP A 134 -18.66 -8.87 5.29
CA TRP A 134 -18.14 -8.04 6.37
C TRP A 134 -18.02 -8.80 7.70
N PHE A 135 -19.07 -9.55 8.08
CA PHE A 135 -19.12 -10.23 9.37
C PHE A 135 -17.99 -11.24 9.53
N SER A 136 -17.80 -12.14 8.55
CA SER A 136 -16.72 -13.13 8.58
C SER A 136 -15.33 -12.49 8.67
N ILE A 137 -15.10 -11.45 7.87
CA ILE A 137 -13.79 -10.75 7.88
C ILE A 137 -13.52 -10.07 9.22
N GLN A 138 -14.54 -9.46 9.87
CA GLN A 138 -14.35 -8.75 11.13
C GLN A 138 -14.23 -9.68 12.33
N THR A 139 -15.00 -10.78 12.35
CA THR A 139 -15.09 -11.70 13.50
C THR A 139 -14.12 -12.87 13.37
N TRP A 140 -14.40 -13.87 12.52
CA TRP A 140 -13.61 -15.09 12.42
C TRP A 140 -12.17 -14.81 11.98
N PHE A 141 -11.98 -13.94 11.02
CA PHE A 141 -10.65 -13.56 10.55
C PHE A 141 -10.06 -12.33 11.28
N GLN A 142 -10.70 -11.86 12.37
CA GLN A 142 -10.19 -10.81 13.23
C GLN A 142 -9.67 -9.57 12.48
N ASN A 143 -10.21 -9.30 11.30
CA ASN A 143 -9.81 -8.19 10.43
C ASN A 143 -8.28 -8.19 10.13
N ILE A 144 -7.69 -9.38 9.95
CA ILE A 144 -6.25 -9.56 9.72
C ILE A 144 -5.73 -8.66 8.59
N PRO A 145 -6.35 -8.58 7.39
CA PRO A 145 -5.82 -7.77 6.31
C PRO A 145 -5.65 -6.30 6.68
N PHE A 146 -6.65 -5.75 7.38
CA PHE A 146 -6.59 -4.38 7.86
C PHE A 146 -5.47 -4.18 8.91
N ARG A 147 -5.40 -5.10 9.88
CA ARG A 147 -4.38 -5.04 10.94
C ARG A 147 -2.96 -5.19 10.36
N ARG A 148 -2.78 -6.10 9.37
CA ARG A 148 -1.51 -6.31 8.68
C ARG A 148 -1.01 -5.00 8.05
N ILE A 149 -1.81 -4.33 7.26
CA ILE A 149 -1.39 -3.11 6.55
C ILE A 149 -1.34 -1.91 7.49
N LYS A 150 -2.40 -1.66 8.28
CA LYS A 150 -2.46 -0.47 9.13
C LYS A 150 -1.47 -0.51 10.28
N ALA A 151 -1.46 -1.60 11.05
CA ALA A 151 -0.63 -1.72 12.25
C ALA A 151 0.76 -2.29 11.95
N GLY A 152 0.84 -3.30 11.09
CA GLY A 152 2.08 -3.98 10.76
C GLY A 152 2.99 -3.24 9.79
N VAL A 153 2.44 -2.31 8.99
CA VAL A 153 3.21 -1.53 8.01
C VAL A 153 3.10 -0.04 8.27
N LEU A 154 1.96 0.56 7.94
CA LEU A 154 1.83 2.02 7.85
C LEU A 154 2.02 2.76 9.19
N LYS A 155 1.66 2.12 10.32
CA LYS A 155 1.90 2.67 11.65
C LYS A 155 3.39 2.77 11.99
N LEU A 156 4.23 1.87 11.49
CA LEU A 156 5.69 1.93 11.70
C LEU A 156 6.27 3.21 11.11
N GLY A 157 5.82 3.61 9.92
CA GLY A 157 6.17 4.89 9.28
C GLY A 157 5.42 6.11 9.83
N LYS A 158 4.57 5.94 10.86
CA LYS A 158 3.70 7.00 11.43
C LYS A 158 2.89 7.77 10.38
N MET A 159 2.40 7.05 9.38
CA MET A 159 1.50 7.62 8.36
C MET A 159 0.07 7.75 8.89
N ARG A 160 -0.64 8.79 8.45
CA ARG A 160 -2.09 8.95 8.70
C ARG A 160 -2.85 8.08 7.71
N THR A 161 -3.52 7.03 8.20
CA THR A 161 -4.06 5.96 7.37
C THR A 161 -5.58 6.00 7.26
N ASN A 162 -6.10 6.00 6.04
CA ASN A 162 -7.49 5.67 5.71
C ASN A 162 -7.55 4.29 5.05
N TYR A 163 -8.63 3.56 5.30
CA TYR A 163 -8.81 2.22 4.77
C TYR A 163 -10.20 2.08 4.14
N LEU A 164 -10.26 1.80 2.84
CA LEU A 164 -11.47 1.55 2.07
C LEU A 164 -11.67 0.04 1.93
N ARG A 165 -12.84 -0.46 2.21
CA ARG A 165 -13.16 -1.88 2.22
C ARG A 165 -14.41 -2.15 1.40
N PHE A 166 -14.32 -3.09 0.49
CA PHE A 166 -15.40 -3.53 -0.38
C PHE A 166 -15.57 -5.04 -0.19
N TYR A 167 -16.73 -5.45 0.28
CA TYR A 167 -17.03 -6.84 0.61
C TYR A 167 -17.88 -7.48 -0.48
N GLU A 168 -17.90 -8.82 -0.53
CA GLU A 168 -18.69 -9.60 -1.45
C GLU A 168 -18.39 -9.29 -2.94
N VAL A 169 -17.15 -8.91 -3.21
CA VAL A 169 -16.67 -8.67 -4.58
C VAL A 169 -16.24 -10.01 -5.16
N LEU A 170 -17.08 -10.57 -6.03
CA LEU A 170 -16.87 -11.87 -6.67
C LEU A 170 -16.17 -11.72 -8.04
N PRO A 171 -15.51 -12.79 -8.54
CA PRO A 171 -14.96 -12.81 -9.89
C PRO A 171 -16.05 -12.50 -10.94
N GLY A 172 -15.72 -11.62 -11.88
CA GLY A 172 -16.65 -11.23 -12.95
C GLY A 172 -17.52 -10.00 -12.66
N MET A 173 -17.36 -9.39 -11.48
CA MET A 173 -17.97 -8.10 -11.14
C MET A 173 -17.10 -6.93 -11.61
#